data_8f43d60ba265e1913cad7ad6dc40b9ac
#
_entry.id   8f43d60ba265e1913cad7ad6dc40b9ac
#
_cell.length_a   1.000
_cell.length_b   1.000
_cell.length_c   1.000
_cell.angle_alpha   90.00
_cell.angle_beta   90.00
_cell.angle_gamma   90.00
#
_symmetry.space_group_name_H-M   'P 1'
#
loop_
_entity.id
_entity.type
_entity.pdbx_description
1 polymer ?
#
loop_
_entity_poly.entity_id
_entity_poly.type
_entity_poly.pdbx_seq_one_letter_code
_entity_poly.pdbx_strand_id
1 'polypeptide(L)'
;MSYTYTTLKQAIKDYTENDETTFVNNLPVFIRNTEERILKNVQLSLFQRNASGVMSDSNKFLTCPSDFLAPFSLSYTDASSNQVFLDFKDADFLQSFNPNPATTGSPRYYGQFDVDNFIISPTPDSGY
;
A
#
# COMPACT_ATOMS: atom_id res chain seq x y z
N MET A 1 7.32 -21.33 19.30
CA MET A 1 6.81 -22.33 18.33
C MET A 1 6.14 -21.58 17.18
N SER A 2 6.50 -21.91 15.95
CA SER A 2 5.89 -21.31 14.77
C SER A 2 4.86 -22.30 14.19
N TYR A 3 3.65 -21.85 13.96
CA TYR A 3 2.66 -22.64 13.23
C TYR A 3 3.01 -22.64 11.73
N THR A 4 2.94 -23.82 11.11
CA THR A 4 2.83 -23.90 9.66
C THR A 4 1.36 -23.68 9.27
N TYR A 5 1.11 -23.39 8.00
CA TYR A 5 -0.27 -23.25 7.50
C TYR A 5 -1.13 -24.50 7.79
N THR A 6 -0.55 -25.68 7.63
CA THR A 6 -1.24 -26.97 7.89
C THR A 6 -1.55 -27.15 9.37
N THR A 7 -0.57 -26.87 10.25
CA THR A 7 -0.77 -27.02 11.71
C THR A 7 -1.71 -25.95 12.25
N LEU A 8 -1.74 -24.74 11.66
CA LEU A 8 -2.71 -23.70 12.00
C LEU A 8 -4.14 -24.13 11.66
N LYS A 9 -4.36 -24.66 10.47
CA LYS A 9 -5.68 -25.19 10.08
C LYS A 9 -6.15 -26.31 11.01
N GLN A 10 -5.25 -27.23 11.38
CA GLN A 10 -5.58 -28.30 12.31
C GLN A 10 -5.92 -27.75 13.71
N ALA A 11 -5.12 -26.82 14.22
CA ALA A 11 -5.39 -26.19 15.52
C ALA A 11 -6.73 -25.46 15.56
N ILE A 12 -7.13 -24.80 14.46
CA ILE A 12 -8.45 -24.15 14.37
C ILE A 12 -9.58 -25.20 14.42
N LYS A 13 -9.45 -26.29 13.70
CA LYS A 13 -10.43 -27.41 13.74
C LYS A 13 -10.57 -27.97 15.14
N ASP A 14 -9.45 -28.28 15.78
CA ASP A 14 -9.41 -28.86 17.12
C ASP A 14 -10.03 -27.90 18.16
N TYR A 15 -9.73 -26.60 18.05
CA TYR A 15 -10.27 -25.59 18.96
C TYR A 15 -11.78 -25.35 18.78
N THR A 16 -12.26 -25.38 17.55
CA THR A 16 -13.67 -25.17 17.22
C THR A 16 -14.50 -26.44 17.31
N GLU A 17 -13.85 -27.61 17.49
CA GLU A 17 -14.49 -28.92 17.46
C GLU A 17 -15.39 -29.12 16.23
N ASN A 18 -14.97 -28.56 15.08
CA ASN A 18 -15.79 -28.55 13.87
C ASN A 18 -15.01 -29.11 12.68
N ASP A 19 -15.44 -30.27 12.21
CA ASP A 19 -14.90 -30.99 11.06
C ASP A 19 -15.81 -30.93 9.82
N GLU A 20 -16.87 -30.11 9.87
CA GLU A 20 -17.79 -29.97 8.76
C GLU A 20 -17.07 -29.53 7.49
N THR A 21 -17.36 -30.20 6.36
CA THR A 21 -16.66 -29.96 5.09
C THR A 21 -16.73 -28.49 4.64
N THR A 22 -17.89 -27.87 4.81
CA THR A 22 -18.08 -26.45 4.46
C THR A 22 -17.18 -25.54 5.29
N PHE A 23 -17.08 -25.77 6.59
CA PHE A 23 -16.19 -25.03 7.48
C PHE A 23 -14.71 -25.22 7.09
N VAL A 24 -14.28 -26.46 6.90
CA VAL A 24 -12.90 -26.81 6.55
C VAL A 24 -12.47 -26.17 5.22
N ASN A 25 -13.37 -26.16 4.22
CA ASN A 25 -13.12 -25.56 2.92
C ASN A 25 -13.02 -24.03 2.97
N ASN A 26 -13.64 -23.38 3.94
CA ASN A 26 -13.58 -21.93 4.11
C ASN A 26 -12.44 -21.46 5.02
N LEU A 27 -11.76 -22.34 5.74
CA LEU A 27 -10.61 -21.96 6.59
C LEU A 27 -9.53 -21.14 5.86
N PRO A 28 -9.14 -21.45 4.60
CA PRO A 28 -8.18 -20.64 3.85
C PRO A 28 -8.63 -19.20 3.67
N VAL A 29 -9.92 -18.98 3.43
CA VAL A 29 -10.50 -17.63 3.26
C VAL A 29 -10.46 -16.85 4.58
N PHE A 30 -10.82 -17.48 5.68
CA PHE A 30 -10.79 -16.86 7.01
C PHE A 30 -9.36 -16.47 7.42
N ILE A 31 -8.39 -17.37 7.20
CA ILE A 31 -6.99 -17.10 7.49
C ILE A 31 -6.51 -15.90 6.65
N ARG A 32 -6.75 -15.92 5.34
CA ARG A 32 -6.34 -14.85 4.45
C ARG A 32 -6.94 -13.49 4.85
N ASN A 33 -8.23 -13.42 5.12
CA ASN A 33 -8.89 -12.19 5.55
C ASN A 33 -8.31 -11.66 6.87
N THR A 34 -7.95 -12.56 7.78
CA THR A 34 -7.32 -12.18 9.05
C THR A 34 -5.89 -11.64 8.82
N GLU A 35 -5.10 -12.32 7.99
CA GLU A 35 -3.76 -11.85 7.60
C GLU A 35 -3.80 -10.47 6.96
N GLU A 36 -4.68 -10.24 6.00
CA GLU A 36 -4.86 -8.93 5.37
C GLU A 36 -5.25 -7.85 6.38
N ARG A 37 -6.12 -8.17 7.32
CA ARG A 37 -6.53 -7.24 8.38
C ARG A 37 -5.38 -6.89 9.32
N ILE A 38 -4.57 -7.88 9.70
CA ILE A 38 -3.38 -7.66 10.53
C ILE A 38 -2.37 -6.78 9.79
N LEU A 39 -2.06 -7.11 8.52
CA LEU A 39 -1.08 -6.40 7.72
C LEU A 39 -1.48 -4.94 7.44
N LYS A 40 -2.77 -4.66 7.30
CA LYS A 40 -3.27 -3.28 7.15
C LYS A 40 -3.17 -2.44 8.42
N ASN A 41 -3.29 -3.06 9.59
CA ASN A 41 -3.33 -2.35 10.87
C ASN A 41 -1.97 -2.33 11.59
N VAL A 42 -1.10 -3.30 11.32
CA VAL A 42 0.19 -3.45 11.99
C VAL A 42 1.32 -3.31 10.98
N GLN A 43 2.03 -2.19 11.04
CA GLN A 43 3.19 -1.93 10.18
C GLN A 43 4.42 -2.65 10.74
N LEU A 44 4.56 -3.93 10.41
CA LEU A 44 5.75 -4.70 10.74
C LEU A 44 6.82 -4.52 9.67
N SER A 45 8.03 -4.16 10.08
CA SER A 45 9.17 -3.99 9.16
C SER A 45 9.48 -5.25 8.34
N LEU A 46 9.15 -6.43 8.88
CA LEU A 46 9.32 -7.72 8.21
C LEU A 46 8.49 -7.84 6.92
N PHE A 47 7.37 -7.12 6.82
CA PHE A 47 6.46 -7.17 5.67
C PHE A 47 6.63 -5.99 4.73
N GLN A 48 7.55 -5.08 5.03
CA GLN A 48 7.85 -3.97 4.13
C GLN A 48 8.53 -4.49 2.87
N ARG A 49 8.03 -4.07 1.72
CA ARG A 49 8.63 -4.34 0.42
C ARG A 49 8.91 -3.03 -0.28
N ASN A 50 10.09 -2.96 -0.88
CA ASN A 50 10.43 -1.85 -1.74
C ASN A 50 9.93 -2.14 -3.15
N ALA A 51 9.21 -1.19 -3.73
CA ALA A 51 8.80 -1.20 -5.12
C ALA A 51 9.22 0.12 -5.76
N SER A 52 9.62 0.07 -7.01
CA SER A 52 9.94 1.26 -7.81
C SER A 52 8.95 1.39 -8.96
N GLY A 53 8.61 2.62 -9.26
CA GLY A 53 7.76 3.01 -10.38
C GLY A 53 8.32 4.26 -11.03
N VAL A 54 7.63 4.77 -12.02
CA VAL A 54 7.99 5.99 -12.73
C VAL A 54 6.86 6.99 -12.59
N MET A 55 7.16 8.19 -12.11
CA MET A 55 6.27 9.33 -12.19
C MET A 55 6.44 9.98 -13.56
N SER A 56 5.33 10.19 -14.24
CA SER A 56 5.34 10.85 -15.56
C SER A 56 5.10 12.35 -15.40
N ASP A 57 5.74 13.13 -16.27
CA ASP A 57 5.45 14.54 -16.41
C ASP A 57 3.94 14.81 -16.62
N SER A 58 3.44 15.83 -15.97
CA SER A 58 2.04 16.29 -16.06
C SER A 58 0.99 15.25 -15.60
N ASN A 59 1.41 14.16 -14.96
CA ASN A 59 0.52 13.16 -14.40
C ASN A 59 0.62 13.13 -12.87
N LYS A 60 -0.46 13.53 -12.21
CA LYS A 60 -0.54 13.54 -10.74
C LYS A 60 -0.80 12.18 -10.11
N PHE A 61 -1.06 11.14 -10.90
CA PHE A 61 -1.36 9.81 -10.40
C PHE A 61 -0.15 8.89 -10.57
N LEU A 62 0.16 8.16 -9.51
CA LEU A 62 1.18 7.11 -9.49
C LEU A 62 0.50 5.80 -9.12
N THR A 63 0.60 4.81 -10.00
CA THR A 63 -0.01 3.49 -9.79
C THR A 63 0.71 2.73 -8.67
N CYS A 64 -0.07 2.16 -7.75
CA CYS A 64 0.43 1.30 -6.69
C CYS A 64 0.83 -0.08 -7.22
N PRO A 65 1.76 -0.77 -6.58
CA PRO A 65 2.01 -2.19 -6.85
C PRO A 65 0.76 -3.04 -6.64
N SER A 66 0.63 -4.14 -7.37
CA SER A 66 -0.56 -5.03 -7.28
C SER A 66 -0.73 -5.73 -5.92
N ASP A 67 0.34 -5.79 -5.12
CA ASP A 67 0.36 -6.35 -3.76
C ASP A 67 0.37 -5.25 -2.67
N PHE A 68 0.02 -4.01 -3.06
CA PHE A 68 -0.01 -2.86 -2.15
C PHE A 68 -1.11 -3.00 -1.09
N LEU A 69 -0.77 -2.77 0.17
CA LEU A 69 -1.70 -2.74 1.30
C LEU A 69 -1.75 -1.39 2.01
N ALA A 70 -0.59 -0.82 2.29
CA ALA A 70 -0.46 0.47 2.96
C ALA A 70 0.89 1.11 2.66
N PRO A 71 0.97 2.46 2.56
CA PRO A 71 2.23 3.15 2.34
C PRO A 71 3.05 3.21 3.63
N PHE A 72 4.36 3.01 3.51
CA PHE A 72 5.30 3.29 4.59
C PHE A 72 6.02 4.62 4.34
N SER A 73 6.63 4.74 3.17
CA SER A 73 7.27 5.97 2.69
C SER A 73 7.29 5.98 1.16
N LEU A 74 7.31 7.17 0.60
CA LEU A 74 7.50 7.39 -0.83
C LEU A 74 8.62 8.41 -1.02
N SER A 75 9.52 8.12 -1.93
CA SER A 75 10.61 9.03 -2.32
C SER A 75 10.87 8.92 -3.81
N TYR A 76 11.43 9.96 -4.37
CA TYR A 76 11.94 9.95 -5.74
C TYR A 76 13.39 10.41 -5.78
N THR A 77 14.07 10.14 -6.88
CA THR A 77 15.44 10.61 -7.13
C THR A 77 15.37 11.83 -8.03
N ASP A 78 15.91 12.96 -7.57
CA ASP A 78 15.96 14.19 -8.35
C ASP A 78 17.05 14.15 -9.45
N ALA A 79 17.08 15.17 -10.29
CA ALA A 79 18.07 15.28 -11.37
C ALA A 79 19.53 15.34 -10.88
N SER A 80 19.74 15.66 -9.61
CA SER A 80 21.06 15.68 -8.96
C SER A 80 21.40 14.37 -8.24
N SER A 81 20.59 13.32 -8.44
CA SER A 81 20.73 12.00 -7.80
C SER A 81 20.51 12.02 -6.28
N ASN A 82 19.83 13.03 -5.74
CA ASN A 82 19.43 13.04 -4.34
C ASN A 82 18.08 12.36 -4.19
N GLN A 83 17.94 11.62 -3.10
CA GLN A 83 16.66 11.03 -2.72
C GLN A 83 15.82 12.05 -1.94
N VAL A 84 14.64 12.37 -2.47
CA VAL A 84 13.68 13.31 -1.88
C VAL A 84 12.48 12.51 -1.37
N PHE A 85 12.22 12.60 -0.08
CA PHE A 85 11.07 11.97 0.56
C PHE A 85 9.85 12.87 0.50
N LEU A 86 8.69 12.29 0.18
CA LEU A 86 7.42 12.98 0.16
C LEU A 86 6.68 12.77 1.49
N ASP A 87 5.97 13.80 1.92
CA ASP A 87 5.10 13.71 3.10
C ASP A 87 3.75 13.13 2.73
N PHE A 88 3.27 12.17 3.54
CA PHE A 88 1.92 11.62 3.38
C PHE A 88 0.87 12.62 3.87
N LYS A 89 -0.16 12.89 3.04
CA LYS A 89 -1.29 13.77 3.35
C LYS A 89 -2.59 13.16 2.83
N ASP A 90 -3.71 13.60 3.39
CA ASP A 90 -5.02 13.22 2.89
C ASP A 90 -5.29 13.78 1.50
N ALA A 91 -6.09 13.06 0.70
CA ALA A 91 -6.42 13.46 -0.66
C ALA A 91 -7.08 14.83 -0.75
N ASP A 92 -7.94 15.18 0.22
CA ASP A 92 -8.60 16.49 0.30
C ASP A 92 -7.59 17.64 0.47
N PHE A 93 -6.59 17.44 1.31
CA PHE A 93 -5.49 18.41 1.46
C PHE A 93 -4.75 18.60 0.14
N LEU A 94 -4.42 17.51 -0.55
CA LEU A 94 -3.66 17.55 -1.80
C LEU A 94 -4.41 18.25 -2.92
N GLN A 95 -5.72 18.04 -3.00
CA GLN A 95 -6.60 18.71 -3.96
C GLN A 95 -6.74 20.22 -3.65
N SER A 96 -6.80 20.59 -2.38
CA SER A 96 -6.84 21.98 -1.96
C SER A 96 -5.50 22.69 -2.15
N PHE A 97 -4.39 21.97 -1.94
CA PHE A 97 -3.03 22.51 -2.10
C PHE A 97 -2.71 22.80 -3.57
N ASN A 98 -3.10 21.92 -4.48
CA ASN A 98 -2.94 22.11 -5.92
C ASN A 98 -4.28 21.94 -6.66
N PRO A 99 -5.18 22.93 -6.59
CA PRO A 99 -6.52 22.84 -7.18
C PRO A 99 -6.48 22.83 -8.71
N ASN A 100 -5.43 23.38 -9.33
CA ASN A 100 -5.25 23.36 -10.77
C ASN A 100 -4.23 22.27 -11.15
N PRO A 101 -4.66 21.13 -11.71
CA PRO A 101 -3.76 20.05 -12.08
C PRO A 101 -2.74 20.39 -13.17
N ALA A 102 -2.97 21.49 -13.91
CA ALA A 102 -2.01 22.00 -14.90
C ALA A 102 -0.82 22.75 -14.26
N THR A 103 -0.91 23.08 -12.97
CA THR A 103 0.22 23.64 -12.23
C THR A 103 1.17 22.52 -11.83
N THR A 104 2.31 22.47 -12.49
CA THR A 104 3.36 21.47 -12.27
C THR A 104 4.46 21.99 -11.35
N GLY A 105 5.19 21.08 -10.74
CA GLY A 105 6.34 21.38 -9.89
C GLY A 105 6.94 20.12 -9.30
N SER A 106 8.06 20.27 -8.59
CA SER A 106 8.69 19.14 -7.93
C SER A 106 7.78 18.55 -6.84
N PRO A 107 7.53 17.24 -6.85
CA PRO A 107 6.68 16.57 -5.87
C PRO A 107 7.10 16.80 -4.43
N ARG A 108 6.14 17.07 -3.54
CA ARG A 108 6.38 17.27 -2.09
C ARG A 108 5.51 16.40 -1.22
N TYR A 109 4.27 16.15 -1.68
CA TYR A 109 3.27 15.43 -0.92
C TYR A 109 2.69 14.31 -1.74
N TYR A 110 2.25 13.26 -1.05
CA TYR A 110 1.51 12.17 -1.67
C TYR A 110 0.38 11.73 -0.75
N GLY A 111 -0.63 11.11 -1.31
CA GLY A 111 -1.74 10.53 -0.57
C GLY A 111 -2.37 9.38 -1.34
N GLN A 112 -3.11 8.55 -0.66
CA GLN A 112 -3.87 7.49 -1.30
C GLN A 112 -5.13 8.09 -1.92
N PHE A 113 -5.30 7.93 -3.22
CA PHE A 113 -6.48 8.40 -3.93
C PHE A 113 -7.54 7.29 -4.02
N ASP A 114 -7.13 6.11 -4.44
CA ASP A 114 -7.96 4.91 -4.50
C ASP A 114 -7.11 3.66 -4.14
N VAL A 115 -7.64 2.47 -4.39
CA VAL A 115 -6.96 1.20 -4.07
C VAL A 115 -5.69 1.01 -4.89
N ASP A 116 -5.67 1.54 -6.13
CA ASP A 116 -4.62 1.28 -7.11
C ASP A 116 -3.71 2.47 -7.35
N ASN A 117 -4.05 3.69 -6.84
CA ASN A 117 -3.32 4.89 -7.17
C ASN A 117 -3.05 5.80 -5.96
N PHE A 118 -1.84 6.34 -5.94
CA PHE A 118 -1.50 7.54 -5.18
C PHE A 118 -1.78 8.79 -5.98
N ILE A 119 -2.11 9.87 -5.29
CA ILE A 119 -2.11 11.23 -5.82
C ILE A 119 -0.85 11.95 -5.34
N ILE A 120 -0.16 12.62 -6.25
CA ILE A 120 1.07 13.37 -6.01
C ILE A 120 0.79 14.86 -6.15
N SER A 121 1.36 15.67 -5.29
CA SER A 121 1.18 17.12 -5.32
C SER A 121 2.48 17.86 -4.94
N PRO A 122 2.87 18.91 -5.69
CA PRO A 122 2.32 19.34 -6.99
C PRO A 122 2.35 18.26 -8.07
N THR A 123 1.61 18.46 -9.16
CA THR A 123 1.72 17.59 -10.35
C THR A 123 3.17 17.60 -10.85
N PRO A 124 3.79 16.42 -11.08
CA PRO A 124 5.19 16.34 -11.49
C PRO A 124 5.51 17.19 -12.73
N ASP A 125 6.61 17.91 -12.69
CA ASP A 125 7.12 18.77 -13.78
C ASP A 125 8.15 18.05 -14.67
N SER A 126 8.50 16.82 -14.33
CA SER A 126 9.35 15.94 -15.11
C SER A 126 9.09 14.47 -14.76
N GLY A 127 9.73 13.55 -15.48
CA GLY A 127 9.78 12.14 -15.09
C GLY A 127 10.73 11.93 -13.90
N TYR A 128 10.24 11.22 -12.87
CA TYR A 128 11.00 10.84 -11.68
C TYR A 128 10.93 9.34 -11.44
#